data_c53b1210f1aac8e3ceea9bedd47cd110
#
_entry.id   c53b1210f1aac8e3ceea9bedd47cd110
#
_cell.length_a   1.000
_cell.length_b   1.000
_cell.length_c   1.000
_cell.angle_alpha   90.00
_cell.angle_beta   90.00
_cell.angle_gamma   90.00
#
_symmetry.space_group_name_H-M   'P 1'
#
loop_
_entity.id
_entity.type
_entity.pdbx_description
1 polymer ?
#
loop_
_entity_poly.entity_id
_entity_poly.type
_entity_poly.pdbx_seq_one_letter_code
_entity_poly.pdbx_strand_id
1 'polypeptide(L)'
;PNETTVRILPDKKMLMMVRREKGDRYGYWGVSLPPYKEWSWKKMEMPLGGPDFISLGKGVLVAGSRSYYVPSHHKTVLFTGNEEGNLQESYVLPSGGDTSYPGFLVEGDQLWVSYYSSHETANSAVYFAKLPLSLFLKK
;
A
#
# COMPACT_ATOMS: atom_id res chain seq x y z
N PRO A 1 7.83 -14.79 2.80
CA PRO A 1 7.18 -13.88 1.84
C PRO A 1 6.20 -14.63 0.95
N ASN A 2 5.16 -13.94 0.52
CA ASN A 2 4.20 -14.52 -0.43
C ASN A 2 3.69 -13.52 -1.48
N GLU A 3 3.36 -12.31 -1.11
CA GLU A 3 2.90 -11.28 -2.03
C GLU A 3 3.90 -10.15 -2.13
N THR A 4 4.13 -9.66 -3.33
CA THR A 4 5.14 -8.63 -3.59
C THR A 4 4.66 -7.70 -4.69
N THR A 5 4.74 -6.42 -4.43
CA THR A 5 4.48 -5.37 -5.41
C THR A 5 5.78 -4.66 -5.76
N VAL A 6 6.01 -4.42 -7.04
CA VAL A 6 7.21 -3.75 -7.54
C VAL A 6 6.83 -2.55 -8.40
N ARG A 7 7.62 -1.48 -8.30
CA ARG A 7 7.53 -0.30 -9.17
C ARG A 7 8.92 0.16 -9.58
N ILE A 8 9.04 0.60 -10.82
CA ILE A 8 10.25 1.27 -11.32
C ILE A 8 9.91 2.75 -11.47
N LEU A 9 10.70 3.58 -10.81
CA LEU A 9 10.56 5.03 -10.87
C LEU A 9 11.20 5.61 -12.14
N PRO A 10 10.87 6.86 -12.52
CA PRO A 10 11.47 7.51 -13.70
C PRO A 10 13.00 7.58 -13.66
N ASP A 11 13.62 7.67 -12.49
CA ASP A 11 15.07 7.66 -12.28
C ASP A 11 15.68 6.24 -12.32
N LYS A 12 14.91 5.24 -12.70
CA LYS A 12 15.28 3.81 -12.77
C LYS A 12 15.44 3.12 -11.41
N LYS A 13 15.20 3.78 -10.30
CA LYS A 13 15.14 3.12 -9.00
C LYS A 13 13.98 2.12 -8.98
N MET A 14 14.24 0.90 -8.52
CA MET A 14 13.20 -0.11 -8.33
C MET A 14 12.85 -0.21 -6.86
N LEU A 15 11.58 -0.11 -6.55
CA LEU A 15 11.02 -0.25 -5.21
C LEU A 15 10.19 -1.51 -5.12
N MET A 16 10.28 -2.20 -3.98
CA MET A 16 9.56 -3.46 -3.76
C MET A 16 8.96 -3.47 -2.36
N MET A 17 7.69 -3.82 -2.27
CA MET A 17 6.98 -4.03 -0.99
C MET A 17 6.61 -5.50 -0.87
N VAL A 18 7.12 -6.16 0.17
CA VAL A 18 7.03 -7.62 0.36
C VAL A 18 6.21 -7.94 1.59
N ARG A 19 5.13 -8.71 1.43
CA ARG A 19 4.34 -9.28 2.51
C ARG A 19 5.01 -10.51 3.11
N ARG A 20 4.91 -10.65 4.43
CA ARG A 20 5.26 -11.88 5.16
C ARG A 20 4.07 -12.36 5.98
N GLU A 21 3.90 -13.66 6.08
CA GLU A 21 2.83 -14.28 6.88
C GLU A 21 3.31 -14.88 8.19
N LYS A 22 4.62 -15.09 8.34
CA LYS A 22 5.21 -15.71 9.53
C LYS A 22 5.86 -14.66 10.45
N GLY A 23 5.99 -15.03 11.71
CA GLY A 23 6.57 -14.17 12.74
C GLY A 23 5.67 -13.01 13.07
N ASP A 24 6.25 -11.81 13.14
CA ASP A 24 5.53 -10.56 13.41
C ASP A 24 4.67 -10.08 12.22
N ARG A 25 4.79 -10.72 11.06
CA ARG A 25 4.13 -10.38 9.79
C ARG A 25 4.51 -9.01 9.23
N TYR A 26 5.45 -8.31 9.83
CA TYR A 26 5.90 -7.03 9.30
C TYR A 26 6.49 -7.20 7.91
N GLY A 27 6.15 -6.29 7.02
CA GLY A 27 6.63 -6.31 5.65
C GLY A 27 8.11 -5.96 5.52
N TYR A 28 8.63 -6.11 4.32
CA TYR A 28 9.94 -5.59 3.96
C TYR A 28 9.83 -4.62 2.79
N TRP A 29 10.63 -3.59 2.85
CA TRP A 29 10.81 -2.61 1.81
C TRP A 29 12.16 -2.81 1.15
N GLY A 30 12.16 -2.99 -0.16
CA GLY A 30 13.37 -3.19 -0.95
C GLY A 30 13.61 -2.06 -1.91
N VAL A 31 14.88 -1.68 -2.06
CA VAL A 31 15.34 -0.68 -3.04
C VAL A 31 16.50 -1.24 -3.83
N SER A 32 16.47 -1.10 -5.15
CA SER A 32 17.55 -1.52 -6.03
C SER A 32 17.75 -0.53 -7.18
N LEU A 33 18.99 -0.43 -7.63
CA LEU A 33 19.39 0.35 -8.82
C LEU A 33 19.78 -0.60 -9.97
N PRO A 34 19.73 -0.12 -11.24
CA PRO A 34 20.20 -0.94 -12.35
C PRO A 34 21.63 -1.44 -12.11
N PRO A 35 21.94 -2.70 -12.45
CA PRO A 35 21.14 -3.73 -13.10
C PRO A 35 20.27 -4.59 -12.19
N TYR A 36 19.89 -4.11 -11.01
CA TYR A 36 18.97 -4.72 -10.04
C TYR A 36 19.46 -6.06 -9.47
N LYS A 37 20.76 -6.22 -9.35
CA LYS A 37 21.39 -7.40 -8.76
C LYS A 37 21.57 -7.30 -7.25
N GLU A 38 21.65 -6.08 -6.76
CA GLU A 38 21.82 -5.79 -5.33
C GLU A 38 20.63 -5.05 -4.78
N TRP A 39 20.20 -5.42 -3.59
CA TRP A 39 19.02 -4.88 -2.92
C TRP A 39 19.37 -4.40 -1.52
N SER A 40 18.91 -3.21 -1.18
CA SER A 40 18.85 -2.73 0.20
C SER A 40 17.47 -3.06 0.77
N TRP A 41 17.44 -3.75 1.91
CA TRP A 41 16.21 -4.18 2.56
C TRP A 41 16.03 -3.49 3.91
N LYS A 42 14.81 -3.02 4.15
CA LYS A 42 14.39 -2.45 5.43
C LYS A 42 13.14 -3.18 5.91
N LYS A 43 13.15 -3.62 7.17
CA LYS A 43 11.93 -4.11 7.80
C LYS A 43 10.98 -2.93 8.03
N MET A 44 9.75 -3.08 7.61
CA MET A 44 8.68 -2.09 7.83
C MET A 44 8.17 -2.20 9.27
N GLU A 45 7.53 -1.15 9.75
CA GLU A 45 7.01 -1.08 11.12
C GLU A 45 5.55 -1.52 11.20
N MET A 46 5.08 -2.27 10.22
CA MET A 46 3.70 -2.73 10.15
C MET A 46 3.55 -4.05 9.42
N PRO A 47 2.53 -4.86 9.78
CA PRO A 47 2.15 -6.02 9.00
C PRO A 47 1.48 -5.58 7.70
N LEU A 48 1.62 -6.39 6.66
CA LEU A 48 1.00 -6.18 5.36
C LEU A 48 -0.02 -7.29 5.05
N GLY A 49 -1.08 -6.94 4.35
CA GLY A 49 -2.07 -7.88 3.84
C GLY A 49 -2.63 -7.39 2.51
N GLY A 50 -2.31 -8.11 1.41
CA GLY A 50 -2.69 -7.73 0.06
C GLY A 50 -2.21 -6.33 -0.32
N PRO A 51 -0.90 -6.01 -0.17
CA PRO A 51 -0.42 -4.65 -0.34
C PRO A 51 -0.26 -4.26 -1.80
N ASP A 52 -0.38 -2.96 -2.06
CA ASP A 52 0.03 -2.31 -3.30
C ASP A 52 0.52 -0.90 -3.00
N PHE A 53 1.21 -0.27 -3.94
CA PHE A 53 1.61 1.13 -3.83
C PHE A 53 1.78 1.79 -5.20
N ILE A 54 1.72 3.11 -5.22
CA ILE A 54 1.93 3.95 -6.40
C ILE A 54 2.79 5.15 -6.04
N SER A 55 3.63 5.60 -6.97
CA SER A 55 4.35 6.87 -6.86
C SER A 55 3.47 8.01 -7.37
N LEU A 56 3.39 9.07 -6.58
CA LEU A 56 2.76 10.33 -7.00
C LEU A 56 3.79 11.33 -7.56
N GLY A 57 5.05 10.93 -7.67
CA GLY A 57 6.16 11.80 -8.05
C GLY A 57 6.74 12.57 -6.87
N LYS A 58 7.87 13.27 -7.10
CA LYS A 58 8.58 14.09 -6.11
C LYS A 58 8.88 13.36 -4.80
N GLY A 59 9.14 12.05 -4.88
CA GLY A 59 9.47 11.21 -3.73
C GLY A 59 8.27 10.81 -2.86
N VAL A 60 7.04 11.16 -3.24
CA VAL A 60 5.83 10.81 -2.49
C VAL A 60 5.23 9.53 -3.04
N LEU A 61 4.91 8.60 -2.12
CA LEU A 61 4.22 7.35 -2.43
C LEU A 61 2.89 7.29 -1.67
N VAL A 62 1.93 6.60 -2.27
CA VAL A 62 0.74 6.10 -1.57
C VAL A 62 0.78 4.59 -1.60
N ALA A 63 0.69 3.97 -0.45
CA ALA A 63 0.56 2.54 -0.29
C ALA A 63 -0.82 2.19 0.29
N GLY A 64 -1.29 0.99 0.03
CA GLY A 64 -2.50 0.47 0.62
C GLY A 64 -2.30 -0.96 1.09
N SER A 65 -2.93 -1.31 2.20
CA SER A 65 -2.82 -2.64 2.78
C SER A 65 -3.97 -2.88 3.75
N ARG A 66 -4.28 -4.14 3.98
CA ARG A 66 -5.05 -4.50 5.18
C ARG A 66 -4.26 -4.11 6.41
N SER A 67 -4.91 -3.37 7.31
CA SER A 67 -4.37 -3.06 8.61
C SER A 67 -5.02 -3.93 9.68
N TYR A 68 -4.20 -4.46 10.58
CA TYR A 68 -4.61 -5.37 11.65
C TYR A 68 -4.70 -4.59 12.97
N TYR A 69 -5.66 -3.64 13.06
CA TYR A 69 -5.82 -2.79 14.24
C TYR A 69 -6.12 -3.58 15.51
N VAL A 70 -7.17 -4.42 15.44
CA VAL A 70 -7.57 -5.33 16.50
C VAL A 70 -8.06 -6.62 15.86
N PRO A 71 -7.95 -7.74 16.58
CA PRO A 71 -8.59 -8.97 16.13
C PRO A 71 -10.03 -8.70 15.73
N SER A 72 -10.48 -9.20 14.61
CA SER A 72 -11.80 -9.03 14.01
C SER A 72 -12.15 -7.64 13.42
N HIS A 73 -11.28 -6.63 13.52
CA HIS A 73 -11.53 -5.29 12.96
C HIS A 73 -10.48 -4.92 11.89
N HIS A 74 -10.40 -5.73 10.85
CA HIS A 74 -9.55 -5.43 9.71
C HIS A 74 -10.14 -4.27 8.91
N LYS A 75 -9.26 -3.39 8.42
CA LYS A 75 -9.57 -2.28 7.52
C LYS A 75 -8.59 -2.26 6.36
N THR A 76 -9.03 -1.78 5.21
CA THR A 76 -8.10 -1.38 4.16
C THR A 76 -7.70 0.07 4.39
N VAL A 77 -6.42 0.30 4.55
CA VAL A 77 -5.85 1.59 4.94
C VAL A 77 -4.90 2.08 3.86
N LEU A 78 -4.95 3.37 3.60
CA LEU A 78 -4.00 4.05 2.74
C LEU A 78 -2.96 4.79 3.59
N PHE A 79 -1.72 4.68 3.16
CA PHE A 79 -0.55 5.27 3.81
C PHE A 79 0.13 6.22 2.84
N THR A 80 0.59 7.35 3.34
CA THR A 80 1.49 8.23 2.60
C THR A 80 2.93 8.00 3.07
N GLY A 81 3.86 8.00 2.16
CA GLY A 81 5.25 7.77 2.51
C GLY A 81 6.24 8.24 1.47
N ASN A 82 7.47 7.80 1.65
CA ASN A 82 8.61 8.16 0.81
C ASN A 82 9.26 6.91 0.21
N GLU A 83 10.24 7.15 -0.66
CA GLU A 83 10.95 6.09 -1.38
C GLU A 83 11.81 5.20 -0.47
N GLU A 84 12.09 5.62 0.76
CA GLU A 84 12.77 4.81 1.77
C GLU A 84 11.82 3.85 2.52
N GLY A 85 10.53 3.87 2.18
CA GLY A 85 9.53 2.99 2.80
C GLY A 85 9.07 3.44 4.19
N ASN A 86 9.23 4.71 4.53
CA ASN A 86 8.63 5.30 5.71
C ASN A 86 7.18 5.65 5.39
N LEU A 87 6.24 4.94 5.98
CA LEU A 87 4.81 5.08 5.71
C LEU A 87 4.07 5.55 6.94
N GLN A 88 3.13 6.47 6.76
CA GLN A 88 2.21 6.94 7.79
C GLN A 88 0.78 6.79 7.31
N GLU A 89 -0.12 6.36 8.18
CA GLU A 89 -1.54 6.25 7.89
C GLU A 89 -2.12 7.61 7.48
N SER A 90 -2.85 7.64 6.37
CA SER A 90 -3.44 8.86 5.81
C SER A 90 -4.94 8.76 5.65
N TYR A 91 -5.48 7.59 5.35
CA TYR A 91 -6.90 7.43 5.11
C TYR A 91 -7.34 5.98 5.34
N VAL A 92 -8.43 5.80 6.05
CA VAL A 92 -9.06 4.48 6.23
C VAL A 92 -10.24 4.37 5.28
N LEU A 93 -10.18 3.42 4.35
CA LEU A 93 -11.29 3.17 3.44
C LEU A 93 -12.48 2.55 4.20
N PRO A 94 -13.74 2.89 3.81
CA PRO A 94 -14.91 2.17 4.30
C PRO A 94 -14.75 0.67 4.02
N SER A 95 -14.52 -0.12 5.05
CA SER A 95 -14.10 -1.51 4.90
C SER A 95 -14.26 -2.28 6.19
N GLY A 96 -14.22 -3.60 6.09
CA GLY A 96 -14.28 -4.50 7.23
C GLY A 96 -14.36 -5.95 6.79
N GLY A 97 -14.25 -6.85 7.77
CA GLY A 97 -14.23 -8.28 7.50
C GLY A 97 -13.03 -8.67 6.64
N ASP A 98 -13.27 -9.46 5.61
CA ASP A 98 -12.26 -9.73 4.59
C ASP A 98 -12.19 -8.55 3.64
N THR A 99 -11.07 -7.84 3.66
CA THR A 99 -10.85 -6.62 2.88
C THR A 99 -9.38 -6.42 2.58
N SER A 100 -9.02 -6.06 1.38
CA SER A 100 -7.67 -5.64 0.95
C SER A 100 -7.56 -5.52 -0.57
N TYR A 101 -6.34 -5.75 -1.08
CA TYR A 101 -5.91 -5.72 -2.48
C TYR A 101 -6.30 -4.41 -3.18
N PRO A 102 -5.87 -3.25 -2.63
CA PRO A 102 -6.09 -1.99 -3.31
C PRO A 102 -5.33 -1.94 -4.63
N GLY A 103 -5.99 -1.43 -5.66
CA GLY A 103 -5.38 -1.08 -6.93
C GLY A 103 -5.46 0.43 -7.12
N PHE A 104 -4.46 1.05 -7.72
CA PHE A 104 -4.33 2.52 -7.80
C PHE A 104 -4.23 3.02 -9.22
N LEU A 105 -4.88 4.15 -9.46
CA LEU A 105 -4.73 4.96 -10.67
C LEU A 105 -4.82 6.43 -10.30
N VAL A 106 -3.92 7.24 -10.85
CA VAL A 106 -4.01 8.71 -10.77
C VAL A 106 -4.72 9.23 -12.01
N GLU A 107 -5.80 9.98 -11.79
CA GLU A 107 -6.56 10.63 -12.85
C GLU A 107 -6.82 12.09 -12.45
N GLY A 108 -6.18 13.02 -13.19
CA GLY A 108 -6.24 14.44 -12.86
C GLY A 108 -5.70 14.74 -11.47
N ASP A 109 -6.52 15.35 -10.63
CA ASP A 109 -6.21 15.67 -9.23
C ASP A 109 -6.72 14.62 -8.23
N GLN A 110 -7.09 13.43 -8.72
CA GLN A 110 -7.66 12.36 -7.91
C GLN A 110 -6.82 11.09 -7.93
N LEU A 111 -6.80 10.40 -6.80
CA LEU A 111 -6.39 9.01 -6.68
C LEU A 111 -7.63 8.13 -6.73
N TRP A 112 -7.68 7.25 -7.71
CA TRP A 112 -8.71 6.24 -7.84
C TRP A 112 -8.22 4.94 -7.23
N VAL A 113 -9.06 4.33 -6.40
CA VAL A 113 -8.71 3.13 -5.64
C VAL A 113 -9.80 2.08 -5.82
N SER A 114 -9.43 0.92 -6.32
CA SER A 114 -10.28 -0.27 -6.26
C SER A 114 -9.84 -1.16 -5.10
N TYR A 115 -10.77 -1.79 -4.41
CA TYR A 115 -10.48 -2.76 -3.35
C TYR A 115 -11.69 -3.67 -3.14
N TYR A 116 -11.53 -4.76 -2.39
CA TYR A 116 -12.67 -5.56 -1.98
C TYR A 116 -12.89 -5.45 -0.48
N SER A 117 -14.12 -5.71 -0.06
CA SER A 117 -14.48 -5.70 1.36
C SER A 117 -15.77 -6.47 1.61
N SER A 118 -15.91 -7.00 2.81
CA SER A 118 -17.14 -7.67 3.27
C SER A 118 -17.81 -6.93 4.43
N HIS A 119 -17.74 -5.59 4.45
CA HIS A 119 -18.29 -4.80 5.56
C HIS A 119 -19.79 -4.55 5.47
N GLU A 120 -20.39 -4.67 4.29
CA GLU A 120 -21.83 -4.45 4.11
C GLU A 120 -22.64 -5.75 4.15
N THR A 121 -22.02 -6.86 3.73
CA THR A 121 -22.65 -8.18 3.69
C THR A 121 -21.66 -9.27 4.09
N ALA A 122 -22.15 -10.49 4.31
CA ALA A 122 -21.30 -11.65 4.58
C ALA A 122 -20.39 -12.02 3.40
N ASN A 123 -20.74 -11.60 2.18
CA ASN A 123 -19.96 -11.81 0.97
C ASN A 123 -19.09 -10.58 0.67
N SER A 124 -17.92 -10.83 0.12
CA SER A 124 -17.05 -9.75 -0.36
C SER A 124 -17.63 -9.12 -1.62
N ALA A 125 -17.53 -7.80 -1.71
CA ALA A 125 -17.86 -7.02 -2.90
C ALA A 125 -16.67 -6.16 -3.31
N VAL A 126 -16.63 -5.75 -4.56
CA VAL A 126 -15.64 -4.81 -5.09
C VAL A 126 -16.13 -3.39 -4.86
N TYR A 127 -15.24 -2.55 -4.35
CA TYR A 127 -15.49 -1.13 -4.09
C TYR A 127 -14.55 -0.27 -4.92
N PHE A 128 -14.99 0.94 -5.18
CA PHE A 128 -14.22 1.94 -5.91
C PHE A 128 -14.34 3.29 -5.20
N ALA A 129 -13.20 3.87 -4.86
CA ALA A 129 -13.11 5.18 -4.22
C ALA A 129 -12.37 6.17 -5.10
N LYS A 130 -12.78 7.42 -5.07
CA LYS A 130 -12.09 8.58 -5.66
C LYS A 130 -11.72 9.53 -4.54
N LEU A 131 -10.44 9.76 -4.37
CA LEU A 131 -9.91 10.60 -3.30
C LEU A 131 -9.09 11.74 -3.88
N PRO A 132 -9.21 12.97 -3.36
CA PRO A 132 -8.39 14.07 -3.85
C PRO A 132 -6.91 13.82 -3.49
N LEU A 133 -6.01 14.08 -4.44
CA LEU A 133 -4.56 13.94 -4.22
C LEU A 133 -4.05 14.84 -3.09
N SER A 134 -4.76 15.93 -2.78
CA SER A 134 -4.43 16.81 -1.66
C SER A 134 -4.43 16.13 -0.29
N LEU A 135 -5.10 14.98 -0.15
CA LEU A 135 -5.01 14.17 1.08
C LEU A 135 -3.60 13.61 1.31
N PHE A 136 -2.85 13.38 0.24
CA PHE A 136 -1.56 12.71 0.25
C PHE A 136 -0.39 13.68 -0.03
N LEU A 137 -0.65 14.74 -0.80
CA LEU A 137 0.32 15.75 -1.18
C LEU A 137 0.20 16.97 -0.24
N LYS A 138 0.60 16.81 1.01
CA LYS A 138 0.65 17.94 1.95
C LYS A 138 1.77 18.88 1.54
N LYS A 139 1.42 20.16 1.51
CA LYS A 139 2.40 21.23 1.29
C LYS A 139 3.31 21.41 2.51
#